data_f56b65ba757dcc407b3ffdd6dc2d4234
#
_entry.id   f56b65ba757dcc407b3ffdd6dc2d4234
#
_cell.length_a   1.000
_cell.length_b   1.000
_cell.length_c   1.000
_cell.angle_alpha   90.00
_cell.angle_beta   90.00
_cell.angle_gamma   90.00
#
_symmetry.space_group_name_H-M   'P 1'
#
loop_
_entity.id
_entity.type
_entity.pdbx_description
1 polymer ?
#
loop_
_entity_poly.entity_id
_entity_poly.type
_entity_poly.pdbx_seq_one_letter_code
_entity_poly.pdbx_strand_id
1 'polypeptide(L)'
;MPTEFLHGLYDGGHGAGLYDYWEMMRKHPRCIGGFLWVLADEGVKRVDMDGFIDNQGNFGADGIVGPHHEKEGSYYTIKQLWSPVQVMNTAIDRNFDGKLSVENRYDYLNLNTCRFIWQQVKFPSVTDASNTTTRILKQGEVQGSDVAAHGVGVVDIKTSILPEADALFLTVIDKYGHELWRWTFPVDKLNRETEQFSASSGRASYTETEKGITVKANGRTFVFSKKDGQLKDVSVNNRKISFANGPRFIGARRADRSLDQFYNHDDEKAKAKDRTYSEFTDAAVFTKLDVKEEGGNLILTANYKLGNLDKAQWTIHPDGMATLDYTYNFSGVVDLMGICFDYPEEQVLSKRWLGAGPYRVWQNRIHGTQYDIWENDYNDPIPGETFTYPEFKGYFGSVSWMSIRTKEGTISLTNETPDSYIGVYQPRDGRDRLLYTLPESGISVLNVIPPVRNKVNSTDLCGPSSQPKWVDGSQTGRLVIRFE
;
A
#
# COMPACT_ATOMS: atom_id res chain seq x y z
N MET A 1 31.18 4.20 -12.83
CA MET A 1 30.57 4.42 -11.51
C MET A 1 29.85 5.77 -11.56
N PRO A 2 28.54 5.80 -11.50
CA PRO A 2 27.79 7.06 -11.36
C PRO A 2 27.95 7.63 -9.96
N THR A 3 28.05 8.97 -9.86
CA THR A 3 28.25 9.67 -8.60
C THR A 3 26.97 10.24 -8.00
N GLU A 4 25.88 10.29 -8.78
CA GLU A 4 24.57 10.76 -8.40
C GLU A 4 23.53 10.08 -9.30
N PHE A 5 23.26 8.78 -9.10
CA PHE A 5 22.38 8.09 -10.03
C PHE A 5 20.90 8.11 -9.63
N LEU A 6 20.61 8.37 -8.36
CA LEU A 6 19.27 8.65 -7.84
C LEU A 6 19.36 9.75 -6.78
N HIS A 7 18.43 10.68 -6.83
CA HIS A 7 18.27 11.73 -5.84
C HIS A 7 17.03 11.48 -4.99
N GLY A 8 17.14 11.75 -3.71
CA GLY A 8 16.01 11.85 -2.83
C GLY A 8 15.02 12.91 -3.29
N LEU A 9 13.84 12.83 -2.82
CA LEU A 9 12.83 13.86 -2.83
C LEU A 9 11.73 13.40 -1.88
N TYR A 10 11.72 13.92 -0.66
CA TYR A 10 10.69 13.63 0.34
C TYR A 10 10.38 12.13 0.46
N ASP A 11 11.38 11.33 0.76
CA ASP A 11 11.21 9.90 0.95
C ASP A 11 10.81 9.09 -0.32
N GLY A 12 10.50 9.75 -1.44
CA GLY A 12 10.14 9.06 -2.68
C GLY A 12 11.35 8.64 -3.52
N GLY A 13 12.34 9.52 -3.59
CA GLY A 13 13.32 9.54 -4.67
C GLY A 13 14.31 8.40 -4.71
N HIS A 14 15.00 8.10 -3.63
CA HIS A 14 16.06 7.09 -3.65
C HIS A 14 15.54 5.66 -3.85
N GLY A 15 14.36 5.37 -3.31
CA GLY A 15 13.73 4.07 -3.47
C GLY A 15 13.04 3.86 -4.82
N ALA A 16 12.72 4.96 -5.53
CA ALA A 16 12.00 4.93 -6.79
C ALA A 16 12.84 4.33 -7.92
N GLY A 17 12.53 3.10 -8.31
CA GLY A 17 13.27 2.36 -9.33
C GLY A 17 14.63 1.83 -8.88
N LEU A 18 15.02 1.98 -7.62
CA LEU A 18 16.33 1.53 -7.12
C LEU A 18 16.58 0.05 -7.40
N TYR A 19 15.55 -0.79 -7.26
CA TYR A 19 15.66 -2.21 -7.58
C TYR A 19 16.11 -2.45 -9.03
N ASP A 20 15.48 -1.77 -9.99
CA ASP A 20 15.78 -1.92 -11.41
C ASP A 20 17.22 -1.48 -11.73
N TYR A 21 17.63 -0.31 -11.22
CA TYR A 21 18.98 0.20 -11.39
C TYR A 21 20.01 -0.72 -10.75
N TRP A 22 19.78 -1.14 -9.50
CA TRP A 22 20.73 -1.94 -8.75
C TRP A 22 20.94 -3.32 -9.37
N GLU A 23 19.87 -4.01 -9.76
CA GLU A 23 19.97 -5.32 -10.40
C GLU A 23 20.65 -5.24 -11.77
N MET A 24 20.47 -4.15 -12.53
CA MET A 24 21.20 -3.91 -13.77
C MET A 24 22.70 -3.66 -13.49
N MET A 25 23.00 -2.79 -12.52
CA MET A 25 24.37 -2.45 -12.15
C MET A 25 25.15 -3.70 -11.69
N ARG A 26 24.55 -4.53 -10.84
CA ARG A 26 25.16 -5.77 -10.35
C ARG A 26 25.46 -6.78 -11.45
N LYS A 27 24.65 -6.86 -12.48
CA LYS A 27 24.85 -7.79 -13.62
C LYS A 27 25.92 -7.32 -14.58
N HIS A 28 26.30 -6.06 -14.55
CA HIS A 28 27.26 -5.52 -15.52
C HIS A 28 28.71 -5.64 -14.99
N PRO A 29 29.59 -6.43 -15.63
CA PRO A 29 30.90 -6.80 -15.10
C PRO A 29 31.89 -5.62 -14.93
N ARG A 30 31.61 -4.47 -15.54
CA ARG A 30 32.41 -3.24 -15.40
C ARG A 30 31.79 -2.22 -14.44
N CYS A 31 30.68 -2.55 -13.79
CA CYS A 31 30.07 -1.67 -12.80
C CYS A 31 30.65 -1.96 -11.42
N ILE A 32 31.24 -0.95 -10.80
CA ILE A 32 31.84 -1.02 -9.46
C ILE A 32 30.94 -0.36 -8.40
N GLY A 33 29.67 -0.11 -8.71
CA GLY A 33 28.72 0.55 -7.82
C GLY A 33 28.43 2.00 -8.20
N GLY A 34 27.80 2.74 -7.31
CA GLY A 34 27.41 4.14 -7.49
C GLY A 34 27.08 4.81 -6.17
N PHE A 35 26.82 6.10 -6.21
CA PHE A 35 26.42 6.89 -5.06
C PHE A 35 25.03 7.48 -5.26
N LEU A 36 24.25 7.43 -4.21
CA LEU A 36 22.98 8.14 -4.11
C LEU A 36 23.24 9.57 -3.61
N TRP A 37 22.46 10.52 -4.03
CA TRP A 37 22.49 11.88 -3.50
C TRP A 37 21.20 12.10 -2.69
N VAL A 38 21.23 12.30 -1.40
CA VAL A 38 22.39 12.37 -0.51
C VAL A 38 22.07 11.62 0.80
N LEU A 39 23.00 11.56 1.76
CA LEU A 39 22.76 10.83 3.00
C LEU A 39 21.67 11.49 3.86
N ALA A 40 21.80 12.80 4.12
CA ALA A 40 20.83 13.55 4.94
C ALA A 40 20.29 14.74 4.17
N ASP A 41 19.05 15.12 4.49
CA ASP A 41 18.45 16.34 3.99
C ASP A 41 19.35 17.54 4.26
N GLU A 42 19.53 18.38 3.25
CA GLU A 42 20.33 19.60 3.33
C GLU A 42 19.49 20.73 3.92
N GLY A 43 19.55 20.91 5.23
CA GLY A 43 18.84 21.94 5.95
C GLY A 43 19.77 22.90 6.69
N VAL A 44 19.51 24.20 6.62
CA VAL A 44 20.21 25.22 7.37
C VAL A 44 19.38 25.68 8.54
N LYS A 45 19.92 25.50 9.77
CA LYS A 45 19.25 26.03 10.96
C LYS A 45 19.36 27.57 10.99
N ARG A 46 18.24 28.24 10.76
CA ARG A 46 18.13 29.68 10.72
C ARG A 46 18.04 30.24 12.14
N VAL A 47 19.13 30.78 12.65
CA VAL A 47 19.16 31.41 13.98
C VAL A 47 18.37 32.71 14.04
N ASP A 48 18.13 33.34 12.89
CA ASP A 48 17.30 34.54 12.71
C ASP A 48 15.81 34.24 12.57
N MET A 49 15.41 32.96 12.53
CA MET A 49 14.04 32.48 12.43
C MET A 49 13.73 31.39 13.46
N ASP A 50 14.12 31.62 14.72
CA ASP A 50 13.86 30.74 15.87
C ASP A 50 14.27 29.26 15.64
N GLY A 51 15.33 29.04 14.87
CA GLY A 51 15.85 27.72 14.58
C GLY A 51 15.11 26.92 13.51
N PHE A 52 14.27 27.60 12.72
CA PHE A 52 13.65 26.99 11.53
C PHE A 52 14.69 26.32 10.64
N ILE A 53 14.40 25.13 10.16
CA ILE A 53 15.23 24.40 9.19
C ILE A 53 14.82 24.84 7.79
N ASP A 54 15.71 25.58 7.16
CA ASP A 54 15.52 26.09 5.80
C ASP A 54 16.07 25.08 4.79
N ASN A 55 15.21 24.31 4.15
CA ASN A 55 15.54 23.37 3.08
C ASN A 55 15.39 23.99 1.71
N GLN A 56 15.48 25.30 1.60
CA GLN A 56 15.35 26.04 0.34
C GLN A 56 14.02 25.72 -0.37
N GLY A 57 12.90 25.81 0.36
CA GLY A 57 11.56 25.53 -0.21
C GLY A 57 11.43 24.10 -0.76
N ASN A 58 12.01 23.14 -0.06
CA ASN A 58 12.01 21.72 -0.37
C ASN A 58 13.08 21.23 -1.38
N PHE A 59 13.96 22.07 -1.89
CA PHE A 59 15.02 21.61 -2.79
C PHE A 59 16.12 20.82 -2.08
N GLY A 60 16.35 21.09 -0.81
CA GLY A 60 17.32 20.39 0.02
C GLY A 60 16.80 19.14 0.72
N ALA A 61 15.51 18.81 0.57
CA ALA A 61 14.92 17.59 1.11
C ALA A 61 15.16 16.41 0.15
N ASP A 62 16.41 16.00 0.01
CA ASP A 62 16.84 14.93 -0.89
C ASP A 62 17.73 13.87 -0.22
N GLY A 63 17.66 13.80 1.12
CA GLY A 63 18.35 12.81 1.92
C GLY A 63 17.73 11.40 1.86
N ILE A 64 18.52 10.43 2.29
CA ILE A 64 18.05 9.08 2.66
C ILE A 64 17.45 9.12 4.07
N VAL A 65 17.90 10.09 4.85
CA VAL A 65 17.40 10.44 6.19
C VAL A 65 17.09 11.93 6.24
N GLY A 66 16.17 12.31 7.10
CA GLY A 66 15.81 13.68 7.34
C GLY A 66 16.93 14.53 7.94
N PRO A 67 16.69 15.85 8.17
CA PRO A 67 17.71 16.79 8.62
C PRO A 67 18.23 16.51 10.04
N HIS A 68 17.50 15.75 10.85
CA HIS A 68 17.91 15.26 12.16
C HIS A 68 18.25 13.78 12.18
N HIS A 69 18.51 13.19 10.99
CA HIS A 69 18.79 11.79 10.77
C HIS A 69 17.59 10.85 11.06
N GLU A 70 16.38 11.34 10.92
CA GLU A 70 15.17 10.52 10.92
C GLU A 70 15.22 9.57 9.72
N LYS A 71 14.99 8.29 9.96
CA LYS A 71 14.99 7.28 8.89
C LYS A 71 13.71 7.38 8.08
N GLU A 72 13.84 7.67 6.82
CA GLU A 72 12.74 7.72 5.86
C GLU A 72 12.50 6.37 5.17
N GLY A 73 11.44 6.25 4.37
CA GLY A 73 11.11 4.99 3.70
C GLY A 73 12.18 4.52 2.74
N SER A 74 12.87 5.43 2.05
CA SER A 74 14.01 5.12 1.17
C SER A 74 15.16 4.45 1.92
N TYR A 75 15.40 4.80 3.18
CA TYR A 75 16.41 4.15 4.02
C TYR A 75 16.16 2.63 4.11
N TYR A 76 14.92 2.21 4.31
CA TYR A 76 14.59 0.79 4.44
C TYR A 76 14.60 0.07 3.09
N THR A 77 14.23 0.76 2.00
CA THR A 77 14.38 0.23 0.65
C THR A 77 15.86 -0.07 0.34
N ILE A 78 16.75 0.88 0.64
CA ILE A 78 18.19 0.72 0.47
C ILE A 78 18.72 -0.41 1.37
N LYS A 79 18.35 -0.42 2.65
CA LYS A 79 18.75 -1.46 3.62
C LYS A 79 18.41 -2.86 3.12
N GLN A 80 17.22 -3.05 2.57
CA GLN A 80 16.80 -4.34 2.02
C GLN A 80 17.58 -4.71 0.75
N LEU A 81 17.61 -3.80 -0.23
CA LEU A 81 18.19 -4.10 -1.54
C LEU A 81 19.72 -4.25 -1.50
N TRP A 82 20.38 -3.48 -0.64
CA TRP A 82 21.84 -3.53 -0.45
C TRP A 82 22.26 -4.49 0.67
N SER A 83 21.33 -5.19 1.31
CA SER A 83 21.69 -6.24 2.26
C SER A 83 22.65 -7.25 1.60
N PRO A 84 23.80 -7.54 2.21
CA PRO A 84 24.76 -8.51 1.68
C PRO A 84 24.26 -9.95 1.75
N VAL A 85 23.14 -10.21 2.39
CA VAL A 85 22.46 -11.50 2.38
C VAL A 85 21.07 -11.27 1.78
N GLN A 86 20.71 -12.09 0.80
CA GLN A 86 19.36 -12.08 0.22
C GLN A 86 18.69 -13.45 0.39
N VAL A 87 17.45 -13.44 0.84
CA VAL A 87 16.59 -14.63 0.86
C VAL A 87 15.81 -14.65 -0.45
N MET A 88 15.97 -15.74 -1.19
CA MET A 88 15.41 -15.91 -2.53
C MET A 88 13.98 -16.44 -2.54
N ASN A 89 13.51 -16.95 -1.39
CA ASN A 89 12.13 -17.37 -1.25
C ASN A 89 11.20 -16.17 -1.38
N THR A 90 10.26 -16.22 -2.30
CA THR A 90 9.25 -15.17 -2.52
C THR A 90 7.99 -15.37 -1.69
N ALA A 91 7.72 -16.62 -1.28
CA ALA A 91 6.60 -17.02 -0.44
C ALA A 91 6.96 -18.24 0.40
N ILE A 92 6.25 -18.44 1.49
CA ILE A 92 6.32 -19.63 2.34
C ILE A 92 4.88 -20.08 2.60
N ASP A 93 4.62 -21.37 2.47
CA ASP A 93 3.32 -22.00 2.72
C ASP A 93 3.37 -22.99 3.90
N ARG A 94 2.25 -23.65 4.16
CA ARG A 94 2.14 -24.66 5.24
C ARG A 94 3.05 -25.88 5.06
N ASN A 95 3.51 -26.15 3.84
CA ASN A 95 4.37 -27.28 3.53
C ASN A 95 5.86 -26.93 3.61
N PHE A 96 6.19 -25.73 4.08
CA PHE A 96 7.57 -25.29 4.20
C PHE A 96 8.41 -26.26 5.04
N ASP A 97 9.50 -26.76 4.47
CA ASP A 97 10.37 -27.80 5.03
C ASP A 97 11.54 -27.24 5.88
N GLY A 98 11.56 -25.94 6.13
CA GLY A 98 12.63 -25.26 6.87
C GLY A 98 13.81 -24.80 6.03
N LYS A 99 13.80 -25.02 4.72
CA LYS A 99 14.93 -24.68 3.84
C LYS A 99 14.71 -23.34 3.14
N LEU A 100 15.66 -22.44 3.35
CA LEU A 100 15.70 -21.12 2.73
C LEU A 100 16.79 -21.10 1.67
N SER A 101 16.44 -20.72 0.44
CA SER A 101 17.42 -20.40 -0.59
C SER A 101 17.99 -19.00 -0.33
N VAL A 102 19.31 -18.90 -0.27
CA VAL A 102 19.99 -17.65 0.08
C VAL A 102 21.11 -17.33 -0.91
N GLU A 103 21.28 -16.06 -1.23
CA GLU A 103 22.41 -15.52 -1.97
C GLU A 103 23.33 -14.76 -1.01
N ASN A 104 24.60 -15.10 -1.01
CA ASN A 104 25.64 -14.40 -0.29
C ASN A 104 26.25 -13.31 -1.21
N ARG A 105 25.93 -12.07 -0.96
CA ARG A 105 26.43 -10.88 -1.71
C ARG A 105 27.64 -10.22 -1.06
N TYR A 106 28.20 -10.79 0.01
CA TYR A 106 29.46 -10.32 0.55
C TYR A 106 30.61 -10.58 -0.44
N ASP A 107 31.62 -9.70 -0.42
CA ASP A 107 32.83 -9.86 -1.23
C ASP A 107 33.86 -10.79 -0.58
N TYR A 108 33.89 -10.86 0.76
CA TYR A 108 34.95 -11.55 1.49
C TYR A 108 34.44 -12.48 2.60
N LEU A 109 33.18 -12.40 2.99
CA LEU A 109 32.65 -13.14 4.11
C LEU A 109 31.85 -14.36 3.66
N ASN A 110 32.08 -15.45 4.33
CA ASN A 110 31.25 -16.64 4.22
C ASN A 110 29.96 -16.47 5.03
N LEU A 111 28.87 -17.00 4.55
CA LEU A 111 27.55 -16.85 5.18
C LEU A 111 27.48 -17.55 6.55
N ASN A 112 28.35 -18.52 6.83
CA ASN A 112 28.47 -19.16 8.13
C ASN A 112 28.93 -18.23 9.26
N THR A 113 29.28 -16.96 8.94
CA THR A 113 29.55 -15.91 9.93
C THR A 113 28.29 -15.19 10.37
N CYS A 114 27.15 -15.38 9.70
CA CYS A 114 25.87 -14.76 9.99
C CYS A 114 24.99 -15.69 10.82
N ARG A 115 24.09 -15.10 11.59
CA ARG A 115 23.05 -15.81 12.35
C ARG A 115 21.68 -15.54 11.74
N PHE A 116 20.84 -16.57 11.69
CA PHE A 116 19.49 -16.53 11.17
C PHE A 116 18.52 -16.76 12.33
N ILE A 117 17.82 -15.72 12.75
CA ILE A 117 16.83 -15.76 13.83
C ILE A 117 15.46 -15.85 13.16
N TRP A 118 14.68 -16.85 13.52
CA TRP A 118 13.33 -17.03 12.98
C TRP A 118 12.28 -17.01 14.08
N GLN A 119 11.09 -16.51 13.74
CA GLN A 119 9.94 -16.41 14.61
C GLN A 119 8.68 -16.80 13.85
N GLN A 120 7.90 -17.71 14.37
CA GLN A 120 6.54 -17.97 13.90
C GLN A 120 5.58 -17.16 14.75
N VAL A 121 4.71 -16.40 14.09
CA VAL A 121 3.89 -15.40 14.77
C VAL A 121 2.42 -15.58 14.46
N LYS A 122 1.58 -15.03 15.37
CA LYS A 122 0.14 -14.89 15.20
C LYS A 122 -0.24 -13.42 15.32
N PHE A 123 -1.06 -12.96 14.39
CA PHE A 123 -1.57 -11.59 14.37
C PHE A 123 -2.93 -11.50 15.08
N PRO A 124 -3.25 -10.38 15.75
CA PRO A 124 -4.61 -10.09 16.20
C PRO A 124 -5.55 -9.85 15.02
N SER A 125 -6.85 -10.02 15.24
CA SER A 125 -7.88 -9.65 14.27
C SER A 125 -8.15 -8.15 14.30
N VAL A 126 -8.86 -7.63 13.30
CA VAL A 126 -9.28 -6.22 13.26
C VAL A 126 -10.21 -5.85 14.42
N THR A 127 -10.95 -6.82 14.95
CA THR A 127 -11.89 -6.64 16.06
C THR A 127 -11.27 -6.80 17.44
N ASP A 128 -10.02 -7.24 17.52
CA ASP A 128 -9.31 -7.40 18.78
C ASP A 128 -8.69 -6.07 19.23
N ALA A 129 -9.55 -5.21 19.78
CA ALA A 129 -9.14 -3.89 20.28
C ALA A 129 -8.18 -3.95 21.46
N SER A 130 -8.14 -5.07 22.20
CA SER A 130 -7.32 -5.25 23.42
C SER A 130 -5.91 -5.76 23.10
N ASN A 131 -5.72 -6.41 21.96
CA ASN A 131 -4.45 -7.02 21.58
C ASN A 131 -3.87 -6.32 20.34
N THR A 132 -2.93 -5.43 20.58
CA THR A 132 -2.32 -4.58 19.54
C THR A 132 -1.01 -5.12 19.01
N THR A 133 -0.52 -6.25 19.55
CA THR A 133 0.83 -6.74 19.27
C THR A 133 0.83 -8.13 18.61
N THR A 134 1.75 -8.30 17.69
CA THR A 134 2.07 -9.60 17.10
C THR A 134 2.59 -10.55 18.21
N ARG A 135 2.00 -11.74 18.30
CA ARG A 135 2.36 -12.74 19.30
C ARG A 135 3.32 -13.77 18.73
N ILE A 136 4.49 -13.92 19.34
CA ILE A 136 5.43 -14.97 18.98
C ILE A 136 4.91 -16.31 19.54
N LEU A 137 4.76 -17.31 18.66
CA LEU A 137 4.35 -18.67 18.99
C LEU A 137 5.55 -19.58 19.22
N LYS A 138 6.55 -19.44 18.37
CA LYS A 138 7.79 -20.22 18.40
C LYS A 138 8.92 -19.41 17.79
N GLN A 139 10.12 -19.58 18.28
CA GLN A 139 11.31 -18.94 17.72
C GLN A 139 12.53 -19.83 17.85
N GLY A 140 13.55 -19.54 17.06
CA GLY A 140 14.84 -20.20 17.12
C GLY A 140 15.91 -19.43 16.37
N GLU A 141 17.12 -19.93 16.47
CA GLU A 141 18.29 -19.38 15.79
C GLU A 141 19.13 -20.51 15.20
N VAL A 142 19.68 -20.27 14.02
CA VAL A 142 20.67 -21.15 13.39
C VAL A 142 21.83 -20.33 12.85
N GLN A 143 23.00 -20.96 12.82
CA GLN A 143 24.15 -20.39 12.11
C GLN A 143 23.95 -20.54 10.60
N GLY A 144 24.41 -19.58 9.82
CA GLY A 144 24.40 -19.66 8.36
C GLY A 144 25.19 -20.87 7.86
N SER A 145 24.83 -21.36 6.70
CA SER A 145 25.51 -22.47 6.04
C SER A 145 26.85 -22.02 5.42
N ASP A 146 27.67 -22.98 5.05
CA ASP A 146 28.92 -22.72 4.33
C ASP A 146 28.61 -22.30 2.88
N VAL A 147 28.41 -21.02 2.68
CA VAL A 147 28.16 -20.40 1.38
C VAL A 147 29.22 -19.31 1.19
N ALA A 148 30.15 -19.53 0.28
CA ALA A 148 31.22 -18.59 -0.03
C ALA A 148 30.67 -17.24 -0.55
N ALA A 149 31.49 -16.21 -0.49
CA ALA A 149 31.21 -14.93 -1.11
C ALA A 149 30.76 -15.11 -2.57
N HIS A 150 29.74 -14.34 -2.99
CA HIS A 150 29.08 -14.43 -4.29
C HIS A 150 28.39 -15.78 -4.60
N GLY A 151 28.28 -16.67 -3.61
CA GLY A 151 27.62 -17.96 -3.76
C GLY A 151 26.12 -17.94 -3.49
N VAL A 152 25.46 -18.99 -3.96
CA VAL A 152 24.08 -19.31 -3.62
C VAL A 152 24.06 -20.65 -2.86
N GLY A 153 23.21 -20.76 -1.86
CA GLY A 153 23.12 -21.97 -1.06
C GLY A 153 21.79 -22.09 -0.32
N VAL A 154 21.74 -23.01 0.62
CA VAL A 154 20.54 -23.27 1.42
C VAL A 154 20.88 -23.14 2.90
N VAL A 155 20.04 -22.42 3.64
CA VAL A 155 20.05 -22.39 5.11
C VAL A 155 18.84 -23.17 5.61
N ASP A 156 19.08 -24.23 6.38
CA ASP A 156 18.02 -25.01 7.02
C ASP A 156 17.77 -24.46 8.43
N ILE A 157 16.65 -23.78 8.62
CA ILE A 157 16.23 -23.24 9.92
C ILE A 157 15.57 -24.29 10.84
N LYS A 158 15.50 -25.54 10.40
CA LYS A 158 15.08 -26.73 11.17
C LYS A 158 13.72 -26.56 11.86
N THR A 159 12.76 -25.99 11.16
CA THR A 159 11.39 -25.84 11.64
C THR A 159 10.39 -25.98 10.50
N SER A 160 9.25 -26.58 10.80
CA SER A 160 8.04 -26.54 9.96
C SER A 160 7.09 -25.49 10.51
N ILE A 161 6.12 -25.08 9.69
CA ILE A 161 5.12 -24.07 10.08
C ILE A 161 4.09 -24.69 11.03
N LEU A 162 3.86 -24.02 12.17
CA LEU A 162 2.80 -24.38 13.10
C LEU A 162 1.42 -24.14 12.49
N PRO A 163 0.42 -24.99 12.72
CA PRO A 163 -0.94 -24.81 12.19
C PRO A 163 -1.56 -23.45 12.53
N GLU A 164 -1.28 -22.93 13.71
CA GLU A 164 -1.80 -21.65 14.20
C GLU A 164 -0.97 -20.41 13.82
N ALA A 165 0.21 -20.60 13.20
CA ALA A 165 1.05 -19.47 12.78
C ALA A 165 0.47 -18.76 11.56
N ASP A 166 0.52 -17.44 11.57
CA ASP A 166 0.06 -16.57 10.48
C ASP A 166 1.21 -16.14 9.58
N ALA A 167 2.43 -16.03 10.14
CA ALA A 167 3.62 -15.68 9.38
C ALA A 167 4.89 -16.30 9.97
N LEU A 168 5.91 -16.35 9.13
CA LEU A 168 7.30 -16.58 9.51
C LEU A 168 8.08 -15.28 9.33
N PHE A 169 8.73 -14.82 10.40
CA PHE A 169 9.70 -13.73 10.38
C PHE A 169 11.11 -14.34 10.39
N LEU A 170 11.98 -13.79 9.57
CA LEU A 170 13.37 -14.20 9.48
C LEU A 170 14.27 -12.97 9.55
N THR A 171 15.08 -12.86 10.58
CA THR A 171 16.06 -11.79 10.76
C THR A 171 17.46 -12.33 10.58
N VAL A 172 18.27 -11.66 9.77
CA VAL A 172 19.67 -12.01 9.59
C VAL A 172 20.55 -11.01 10.31
N ILE A 173 21.44 -11.53 11.15
CA ILE A 173 22.41 -10.74 11.92
C ILE A 173 23.82 -11.08 11.43
N ASP A 174 24.61 -10.04 11.16
CA ASP A 174 26.00 -10.20 10.73
C ASP A 174 26.94 -10.59 11.90
N LYS A 175 28.21 -10.84 11.58
CA LYS A 175 29.23 -11.19 12.58
C LYS A 175 29.53 -10.08 13.60
N TYR A 176 29.10 -8.85 13.34
CA TYR A 176 29.31 -7.70 14.21
C TYR A 176 28.08 -7.42 15.11
N GLY A 177 26.99 -8.19 14.93
CA GLY A 177 25.74 -8.04 15.65
C GLY A 177 24.75 -7.06 15.02
N HIS A 178 25.00 -6.59 13.80
CA HIS A 178 24.08 -5.71 13.10
C HIS A 178 22.98 -6.52 12.39
N GLU A 179 21.74 -6.07 12.52
CA GLU A 179 20.63 -6.55 11.71
C GLU A 179 20.80 -6.11 10.26
N LEU A 180 20.95 -7.08 9.36
CA LEU A 180 21.01 -6.82 7.93
C LEU A 180 19.62 -6.54 7.37
N TRP A 181 18.68 -7.44 7.58
CA TRP A 181 17.27 -7.29 7.20
C TRP A 181 16.40 -8.31 7.94
N ARG A 182 15.10 -8.00 8.05
CA ARG A 182 14.05 -8.93 8.50
C ARG A 182 13.08 -9.19 7.34
N TRP A 183 13.03 -10.41 6.84
CA TRP A 183 12.00 -10.88 5.91
C TRP A 183 10.78 -11.31 6.70
N THR A 184 9.59 -11.04 6.15
CA THR A 184 8.31 -11.41 6.75
C THR A 184 7.48 -12.13 5.70
N PHE A 185 7.14 -13.38 5.97
CA PHE A 185 6.42 -14.26 5.06
C PHE A 185 5.07 -14.61 5.66
N PRO A 186 3.96 -14.00 5.19
CA PRO A 186 2.62 -14.51 5.48
C PRO A 186 2.50 -15.93 4.95
N VAL A 187 1.97 -16.86 5.78
CA VAL A 187 1.89 -18.28 5.42
C VAL A 187 0.64 -18.58 4.59
N ASP A 188 -0.47 -17.92 4.92
CA ASP A 188 -1.74 -18.00 4.20
C ASP A 188 -2.35 -16.63 4.05
N LYS A 189 -3.26 -16.46 3.08
CA LYS A 189 -4.16 -15.32 3.09
C LYS A 189 -5.05 -15.43 4.33
N LEU A 190 -5.04 -14.40 5.17
CA LEU A 190 -5.82 -14.38 6.40
C LEU A 190 -7.29 -14.07 6.08
N ASN A 191 -8.05 -15.08 5.64
CA ASN A 191 -9.49 -14.99 5.38
C ASN A 191 -10.31 -15.28 6.65
N ARG A 192 -9.85 -14.81 7.81
CA ARG A 192 -10.45 -15.21 9.12
C ARG A 192 -11.80 -14.58 9.40
N GLU A 193 -12.17 -13.52 8.73
CA GLU A 193 -13.40 -12.82 9.02
C GLU A 193 -14.63 -13.49 8.41
N THR A 194 -14.50 -14.16 7.29
CA THR A 194 -15.60 -14.92 6.67
C THR A 194 -16.10 -16.08 7.55
N GLU A 195 -15.26 -16.63 8.40
CA GLU A 195 -15.65 -17.69 9.34
C GLU A 195 -16.48 -17.16 10.53
N GLN A 196 -16.39 -15.87 10.86
CA GLN A 196 -17.09 -15.26 12.00
C GLN A 196 -18.53 -14.81 11.67
N PHE A 197 -18.94 -14.80 10.40
CA PHE A 197 -20.27 -14.38 9.97
C PHE A 197 -21.41 -15.32 10.39
N SER A 198 -21.12 -16.49 10.91
CA SER A 198 -22.10 -17.58 11.03
C SER A 198 -23.01 -17.54 12.24
N ALA A 199 -22.98 -16.55 13.11
CA ALA A 199 -23.66 -16.63 14.42
C ALA A 199 -24.45 -15.40 14.90
N SER A 200 -24.73 -14.39 14.07
CA SER A 200 -25.57 -13.28 14.56
C SER A 200 -27.05 -13.64 14.49
N SER A 201 -27.70 -13.74 15.64
CA SER A 201 -29.16 -13.82 15.72
C SER A 201 -29.80 -12.46 15.39
N GLY A 202 -30.66 -12.39 14.38
CA GLY A 202 -31.33 -11.17 13.97
C GLY A 202 -31.65 -11.15 12.48
N ARG A 203 -32.18 -10.04 12.02
CA ARG A 203 -32.43 -9.76 10.59
C ARG A 203 -32.07 -8.33 10.24
N ALA A 204 -31.44 -8.13 9.12
CA ALA A 204 -31.42 -6.83 8.45
C ALA A 204 -32.84 -6.53 7.92
N SER A 205 -33.25 -5.29 8.00
CA SER A 205 -34.56 -4.84 7.47
C SER A 205 -34.36 -3.71 6.46
N TYR A 206 -35.30 -3.55 5.54
CA TYR A 206 -35.21 -2.47 4.57
C TYR A 206 -36.57 -1.78 4.34
N THR A 207 -36.47 -0.57 3.84
CA THR A 207 -37.55 0.18 3.26
C THR A 207 -37.17 0.64 1.87
N GLU A 208 -38.13 0.55 0.96
CA GLU A 208 -37.92 0.89 -0.44
C GLU A 208 -38.78 2.07 -0.85
N THR A 209 -38.20 2.99 -1.60
CA THR A 209 -38.87 4.16 -2.18
C THR A 209 -38.55 4.25 -3.68
N GLU A 210 -39.17 5.20 -4.38
CA GLU A 210 -38.80 5.47 -5.77
C GLU A 210 -37.35 5.90 -5.95
N LYS A 211 -36.76 6.57 -4.94
CA LYS A 211 -35.40 7.13 -5.00
C LYS A 211 -34.32 6.18 -4.54
N GLY A 212 -34.63 5.23 -3.68
CA GLY A 212 -33.60 4.37 -3.10
C GLY A 212 -34.14 3.32 -2.12
N ILE A 213 -33.19 2.57 -1.59
CA ILE A 213 -33.37 1.52 -0.60
C ILE A 213 -32.59 1.88 0.64
N THR A 214 -33.29 1.91 1.78
CA THR A 214 -32.66 2.14 3.10
C THR A 214 -32.64 0.83 3.87
N VAL A 215 -31.46 0.36 4.24
CA VAL A 215 -31.27 -0.87 5.02
C VAL A 215 -30.86 -0.52 6.43
N LYS A 216 -31.45 -1.23 7.42
CA LYS A 216 -31.11 -1.09 8.84
C LYS A 216 -30.71 -2.43 9.44
N ALA A 217 -29.56 -2.45 10.13
CA ALA A 217 -29.03 -3.60 10.85
C ALA A 217 -28.20 -3.15 12.06
N ASN A 218 -28.53 -3.61 13.24
CA ASN A 218 -27.79 -3.38 14.49
C ASN A 218 -27.28 -1.92 14.68
N GLY A 219 -28.21 -0.94 14.59
CA GLY A 219 -27.88 0.49 14.76
C GLY A 219 -27.17 1.14 13.56
N ARG A 220 -26.89 0.41 12.50
CA ARG A 220 -26.33 0.94 11.24
C ARG A 220 -27.46 1.15 10.23
N THR A 221 -27.33 2.21 9.45
CA THR A 221 -28.24 2.51 8.35
C THR A 221 -27.42 2.74 7.09
N PHE A 222 -27.81 2.07 6.00
CA PHE A 222 -27.19 2.17 4.68
C PHE A 222 -28.25 2.64 3.68
N VAL A 223 -27.92 3.64 2.85
CA VAL A 223 -28.83 4.16 1.84
C VAL A 223 -28.24 3.92 0.46
N PHE A 224 -28.98 3.17 -0.36
CA PHE A 224 -28.61 2.87 -1.74
C PHE A 224 -29.51 3.62 -2.71
N SER A 225 -28.93 4.18 -3.76
CA SER A 225 -29.63 4.94 -4.77
C SER A 225 -30.14 4.03 -5.90
N LYS A 226 -31.40 4.22 -6.29
CA LYS A 226 -31.98 3.59 -7.49
C LYS A 226 -31.65 4.31 -8.79
N LYS A 227 -30.95 5.45 -8.70
CA LYS A 227 -30.50 6.20 -9.88
C LYS A 227 -29.24 5.59 -10.47
N ASP A 228 -28.33 5.11 -9.63
CA ASP A 228 -26.99 4.66 -10.01
C ASP A 228 -26.51 3.38 -9.29
N GLY A 229 -27.33 2.80 -8.38
CA GLY A 229 -27.00 1.57 -7.67
C GLY A 229 -25.95 1.72 -6.57
N GLN A 230 -25.47 2.92 -6.30
CA GLN A 230 -24.37 3.17 -5.36
C GLN A 230 -24.87 3.32 -3.91
N LEU A 231 -24.01 2.97 -2.96
CA LEU A 231 -24.15 3.38 -1.57
C LEU A 231 -23.98 4.91 -1.49
N LYS A 232 -24.97 5.61 -0.93
CA LYS A 232 -24.98 7.08 -0.83
C LYS A 232 -24.80 7.63 0.56
N ASP A 233 -25.21 6.86 1.56
CA ASP A 233 -25.14 7.32 2.95
C ASP A 233 -24.95 6.14 3.89
N VAL A 234 -24.15 6.37 4.93
CA VAL A 234 -23.96 5.45 6.05
C VAL A 234 -24.15 6.21 7.34
N SER A 235 -24.86 5.62 8.30
CA SER A 235 -24.89 6.14 9.66
C SER A 235 -24.82 5.05 10.71
N VAL A 236 -24.26 5.38 11.86
CA VAL A 236 -24.17 4.54 13.05
C VAL A 236 -24.86 5.24 14.20
N ASN A 237 -25.93 4.62 14.75
CA ASN A 237 -26.75 5.21 15.82
C ASN A 237 -27.18 6.65 15.50
N ASN A 238 -27.64 6.88 14.26
CA ASN A 238 -28.06 8.17 13.68
C ASN A 238 -26.92 9.21 13.50
N ARG A 239 -25.68 8.86 13.76
CA ARG A 239 -24.53 9.70 13.43
C ARG A 239 -24.04 9.36 12.02
N LYS A 240 -23.94 10.35 11.16
CA LYS A 240 -23.46 10.17 9.79
C LYS A 240 -21.97 9.84 9.76
N ILE A 241 -21.60 8.93 8.83
CA ILE A 241 -20.25 8.64 8.41
C ILE A 241 -20.15 9.07 6.94
N SER A 242 -19.17 9.88 6.59
CA SER A 242 -19.02 10.48 5.24
C SER A 242 -18.53 9.50 4.17
N PHE A 243 -18.66 8.19 4.41
CA PHE A 243 -18.36 7.14 3.46
C PHE A 243 -19.50 6.96 2.48
N ALA A 244 -19.30 7.31 1.21
CA ALA A 244 -20.38 7.42 0.26
C ALA A 244 -19.94 7.22 -1.20
N ASN A 245 -20.91 7.30 -2.11
CA ASN A 245 -20.74 7.36 -3.57
C ASN A 245 -19.87 6.25 -4.15
N GLY A 246 -20.13 4.99 -3.74
CA GLY A 246 -19.39 3.85 -4.25
C GLY A 246 -20.12 2.51 -4.17
N PRO A 247 -19.49 1.46 -4.70
CA PRO A 247 -18.21 1.52 -5.41
C PRO A 247 -18.35 2.23 -6.76
N ARG A 248 -17.31 2.95 -7.15
CA ARG A 248 -17.12 3.48 -8.49
C ARG A 248 -15.83 2.92 -9.06
N PHE A 249 -15.80 2.63 -10.35
CA PHE A 249 -14.53 2.40 -11.02
C PHE A 249 -13.71 3.69 -11.02
N ILE A 250 -12.41 3.56 -10.77
CA ILE A 250 -11.43 4.60 -10.95
C ILE A 250 -10.29 4.05 -11.79
N GLY A 251 -9.89 4.80 -12.79
CA GLY A 251 -8.74 4.47 -13.64
C GLY A 251 -8.13 5.72 -14.19
N ALA A 252 -6.81 5.75 -14.28
CA ALA A 252 -6.10 6.90 -14.80
C ALA A 252 -4.79 6.51 -15.48
N ARG A 253 -4.39 7.32 -16.43
CA ARG A 253 -3.10 7.25 -17.09
C ARG A 253 -2.42 8.60 -17.00
N ARG A 254 -1.13 8.60 -16.66
CA ARG A 254 -0.31 9.82 -16.75
C ARG A 254 -0.16 10.24 -18.21
N ALA A 255 -0.04 11.55 -18.47
CA ALA A 255 0.29 12.07 -19.78
C ALA A 255 1.68 11.58 -20.22
N ASP A 256 1.86 11.41 -21.52
CA ASP A 256 3.18 11.14 -22.09
C ASP A 256 4.10 12.34 -21.76
N ARG A 257 5.31 12.06 -21.29
CA ARG A 257 6.22 13.08 -20.78
C ARG A 257 7.38 13.32 -21.73
N SER A 258 7.76 14.58 -21.84
CA SER A 258 9.06 14.95 -22.39
C SER A 258 10.17 14.59 -21.39
N LEU A 259 11.25 14.01 -21.89
CA LEU A 259 12.45 13.69 -21.09
C LEU A 259 13.13 14.94 -20.51
N ASP A 260 12.88 16.11 -21.08
CA ASP A 260 13.54 17.36 -20.73
C ASP A 260 12.78 18.22 -19.73
N GLN A 261 11.75 17.71 -19.10
CA GLN A 261 10.88 18.51 -18.25
C GLN A 261 11.57 19.21 -17.08
N PHE A 262 12.61 18.62 -16.55
CA PHE A 262 13.38 19.23 -15.46
C PHE A 262 14.18 20.44 -15.96
N TYR A 263 14.67 20.42 -17.19
CA TYR A 263 15.55 21.43 -17.78
C TYR A 263 14.84 22.36 -18.76
N ASN A 264 13.69 21.99 -19.29
CA ASN A 264 12.97 22.80 -20.25
C ASN A 264 12.01 23.76 -19.53
N HIS A 265 12.50 24.97 -19.28
CA HIS A 265 11.77 26.00 -18.52
C HIS A 265 10.85 26.87 -19.40
N ASP A 266 10.85 26.68 -20.73
CA ASP A 266 10.32 27.68 -21.64
C ASP A 266 8.81 27.55 -21.93
N ASP A 267 8.18 26.45 -21.56
CA ASP A 267 6.74 26.26 -21.79
C ASP A 267 5.97 25.82 -20.54
N GLU A 268 5.43 26.78 -19.81
CA GLU A 268 4.62 26.54 -18.59
C GLU A 268 3.31 25.78 -18.88
N LYS A 269 2.76 25.89 -20.10
CA LYS A 269 1.53 25.17 -20.49
C LYS A 269 1.82 23.70 -20.79
N ALA A 270 2.92 23.41 -21.47
CA ALA A 270 3.38 22.06 -21.68
C ALA A 270 3.69 21.37 -20.34
N LYS A 271 4.41 22.06 -19.44
CA LYS A 271 4.71 21.57 -18.10
C LYS A 271 3.46 21.20 -17.29
N ALA A 272 2.43 22.03 -17.33
CA ALA A 272 1.18 21.78 -16.63
C ALA A 272 0.45 20.55 -17.19
N LYS A 273 0.42 20.42 -18.52
CA LYS A 273 -0.22 19.27 -19.22
C LYS A 273 0.46 17.94 -18.92
N ASP A 274 1.78 17.96 -18.84
CA ASP A 274 2.60 16.76 -18.65
C ASP A 274 2.56 16.20 -17.21
N ARG A 275 1.98 16.92 -16.26
CA ARG A 275 1.93 16.56 -14.84
C ARG A 275 0.60 16.00 -14.38
N THR A 276 -0.38 15.95 -15.27
CA THR A 276 -1.73 15.49 -14.94
C THR A 276 -1.90 14.01 -15.28
N TYR A 277 -2.63 13.32 -14.43
CA TYR A 277 -3.20 12.03 -14.76
C TYR A 277 -4.54 12.27 -15.45
N SER A 278 -4.70 11.70 -16.64
CA SER A 278 -5.98 11.67 -17.32
C SER A 278 -6.83 10.56 -16.72
N GLU A 279 -7.87 10.93 -16.00
CA GLU A 279 -8.85 10.00 -15.46
C GLU A 279 -9.72 9.44 -16.58
N PHE A 280 -9.96 8.13 -16.53
CA PHE A 280 -10.88 7.48 -17.46
C PHE A 280 -12.31 7.70 -16.99
N THR A 281 -13.15 8.21 -17.87
CA THR A 281 -14.58 8.29 -17.61
C THR A 281 -15.18 6.90 -17.72
N ASP A 282 -15.76 6.40 -16.63
CA ASP A 282 -16.52 5.16 -16.67
C ASP A 282 -17.86 5.40 -17.36
N ALA A 283 -18.04 4.76 -18.50
CA ALA A 283 -19.30 4.81 -19.26
C ALA A 283 -20.34 3.79 -18.75
N ALA A 284 -20.15 3.22 -17.56
CA ALA A 284 -21.08 2.25 -16.99
C ALA A 284 -22.47 2.85 -16.80
N VAL A 285 -23.45 2.18 -17.35
CA VAL A 285 -24.86 2.54 -17.26
C VAL A 285 -25.54 1.60 -16.27
N PHE A 286 -25.99 2.14 -15.16
CA PHE A 286 -26.78 1.40 -14.19
C PHE A 286 -28.04 0.83 -14.84
N THR A 287 -28.35 -0.43 -14.56
CA THR A 287 -29.52 -1.13 -15.16
C THR A 287 -30.59 -1.43 -14.14
N LYS A 288 -30.22 -1.98 -12.98
CA LYS A 288 -31.15 -2.34 -11.90
C LYS A 288 -30.43 -2.54 -10.57
N LEU A 289 -31.19 -2.40 -9.51
CA LEU A 289 -30.82 -2.77 -8.15
C LEU A 289 -31.81 -3.84 -7.65
N ASP A 290 -31.36 -5.08 -7.58
CA ASP A 290 -32.14 -6.20 -7.06
C ASP A 290 -31.92 -6.33 -5.55
N VAL A 291 -32.97 -6.70 -4.82
CA VAL A 291 -32.95 -6.97 -3.37
C VAL A 291 -33.41 -8.41 -3.10
N LYS A 292 -32.65 -9.12 -2.27
CA LYS A 292 -32.95 -10.48 -1.83
C LYS A 292 -32.71 -10.61 -0.33
N GLU A 293 -33.63 -11.27 0.37
CA GLU A 293 -33.40 -11.69 1.75
C GLU A 293 -32.94 -13.15 1.78
N GLU A 294 -31.86 -13.42 2.55
CA GLU A 294 -31.31 -14.76 2.67
C GLU A 294 -30.63 -14.97 4.04
N GLY A 295 -31.13 -15.91 4.83
CA GLY A 295 -30.51 -16.26 6.11
C GLY A 295 -30.47 -15.12 7.14
N GLY A 296 -31.36 -14.11 7.05
CA GLY A 296 -31.34 -12.90 7.87
C GLY A 296 -30.52 -11.77 7.27
N ASN A 297 -29.69 -12.03 6.25
CA ASN A 297 -28.97 -11.02 5.50
C ASN A 297 -29.84 -10.33 4.47
N LEU A 298 -29.46 -9.13 4.09
CA LEU A 298 -30.04 -8.41 2.96
C LEU A 298 -28.99 -8.25 1.86
N ILE A 299 -29.27 -8.80 0.69
CA ILE A 299 -28.40 -8.79 -0.47
C ILE A 299 -28.94 -7.78 -1.49
N LEU A 300 -28.15 -6.77 -1.80
CA LEU A 300 -28.45 -5.76 -2.82
C LEU A 300 -27.48 -5.91 -3.97
N THR A 301 -27.99 -6.15 -5.17
CA THR A 301 -27.15 -6.35 -6.36
C THR A 301 -27.41 -5.26 -7.38
N ALA A 302 -26.45 -4.37 -7.57
CA ALA A 302 -26.43 -3.38 -8.63
C ALA A 302 -25.73 -3.96 -9.85
N ASN A 303 -26.40 -3.92 -11.00
CA ASN A 303 -25.86 -4.38 -12.28
C ASN A 303 -25.70 -3.20 -13.22
N TYR A 304 -24.62 -3.24 -14.00
CA TYR A 304 -24.30 -2.21 -14.97
C TYR A 304 -24.12 -2.83 -16.36
N LYS A 305 -24.14 -2.01 -17.37
CA LYS A 305 -23.83 -2.39 -18.76
C LYS A 305 -23.00 -1.28 -19.37
N LEU A 306 -22.22 -1.59 -20.37
CA LEU A 306 -21.23 -0.67 -20.98
C LEU A 306 -20.21 -0.22 -19.92
N GLY A 307 -19.17 0.49 -20.30
CA GLY A 307 -18.18 0.99 -19.38
C GLY A 307 -17.38 -0.11 -18.65
N ASN A 308 -16.82 0.24 -17.50
CA ASN A 308 -15.91 -0.62 -16.76
C ASN A 308 -16.58 -1.37 -15.61
N LEU A 309 -17.32 -0.66 -14.73
CA LEU A 309 -18.03 -1.31 -13.62
C LEU A 309 -19.14 -2.21 -14.18
N ASP A 310 -19.13 -3.48 -13.78
CA ASP A 310 -20.08 -4.49 -14.23
C ASP A 310 -21.11 -4.84 -13.15
N LYS A 311 -20.65 -5.08 -11.93
CA LYS A 311 -21.49 -5.52 -10.82
C LYS A 311 -20.95 -5.02 -9.48
N ALA A 312 -21.86 -4.64 -8.58
CA ALA A 312 -21.59 -4.45 -7.16
C ALA A 312 -22.68 -5.15 -6.34
N GLN A 313 -22.30 -6.09 -5.50
CA GLN A 313 -23.21 -6.82 -4.63
C GLN A 313 -22.86 -6.55 -3.17
N TRP A 314 -23.79 -5.92 -2.49
CA TRP A 314 -23.69 -5.68 -1.05
C TRP A 314 -24.49 -6.73 -0.28
N THR A 315 -23.88 -7.33 0.71
CA THR A 315 -24.56 -8.17 1.70
C THR A 315 -24.50 -7.45 3.05
N ILE A 316 -25.65 -7.00 3.53
CA ILE A 316 -25.76 -6.39 4.86
C ILE A 316 -26.15 -7.48 5.84
N HIS A 317 -25.28 -7.72 6.81
CA HIS A 317 -25.45 -8.76 7.82
C HIS A 317 -26.28 -8.26 9.02
N PRO A 318 -26.96 -9.16 9.78
CA PRO A 318 -27.76 -8.77 10.93
C PRO A 318 -27.01 -7.99 12.01
N ASP A 319 -25.69 -8.21 12.15
CA ASP A 319 -24.82 -7.49 13.09
C ASP A 319 -24.40 -6.09 12.61
N GLY A 320 -24.81 -5.70 11.40
CA GLY A 320 -24.49 -4.40 10.80
C GLY A 320 -23.18 -4.35 10.02
N MET A 321 -22.49 -5.49 9.82
CA MET A 321 -21.40 -5.57 8.86
C MET A 321 -21.91 -5.52 7.43
N ALA A 322 -21.10 -5.01 6.53
CA ALA A 322 -21.36 -4.99 5.10
C ALA A 322 -20.26 -5.73 4.35
N THR A 323 -20.64 -6.72 3.54
CA THR A 323 -19.72 -7.34 2.58
C THR A 323 -20.01 -6.75 1.20
N LEU A 324 -18.98 -6.38 0.48
CA LEU A 324 -19.05 -5.95 -0.92
C LEU A 324 -18.29 -6.93 -1.80
N ASP A 325 -18.99 -7.57 -2.72
CA ASP A 325 -18.42 -8.27 -3.86
C ASP A 325 -18.57 -7.39 -5.11
N TYR A 326 -17.50 -7.17 -5.86
CA TYR A 326 -17.55 -6.33 -7.05
C TYR A 326 -16.82 -6.94 -8.23
N THR A 327 -17.22 -6.52 -9.42
CA THR A 327 -16.57 -6.89 -10.68
C THR A 327 -16.52 -5.68 -11.58
N TYR A 328 -15.36 -5.46 -12.20
CA TYR A 328 -15.19 -4.49 -13.28
C TYR A 328 -14.30 -5.06 -14.37
N ASN A 329 -14.42 -4.54 -15.59
CA ASN A 329 -13.65 -4.97 -16.75
C ASN A 329 -12.80 -3.81 -17.25
N PHE A 330 -11.57 -4.09 -17.63
CA PHE A 330 -10.69 -3.11 -18.25
C PHE A 330 -9.80 -3.77 -19.30
N SER A 331 -9.51 -3.04 -20.38
CA SER A 331 -8.52 -3.45 -21.37
C SER A 331 -7.75 -2.21 -21.83
N GLY A 332 -6.44 -2.20 -21.59
CA GLY A 332 -5.59 -1.08 -21.98
C GLY A 332 -4.42 -0.83 -21.06
N VAL A 333 -3.74 0.29 -21.30
CA VAL A 333 -2.60 0.77 -20.53
C VAL A 333 -3.08 1.70 -19.41
N VAL A 334 -2.58 1.50 -18.20
CA VAL A 334 -3.04 2.21 -17.01
C VAL A 334 -1.93 2.42 -15.99
N ASP A 335 -1.97 3.52 -15.25
CA ASP A 335 -1.09 3.81 -14.12
C ASP A 335 -1.79 3.66 -12.76
N LEU A 336 -3.11 3.87 -12.70
CA LEU A 336 -3.92 3.72 -11.50
C LEU A 336 -5.26 3.09 -11.89
N MET A 337 -5.69 2.04 -11.16
CA MET A 337 -6.95 1.36 -11.47
C MET A 337 -7.49 0.59 -10.25
N GLY A 338 -8.81 0.66 -10.09
CA GLY A 338 -9.53 -0.09 -9.07
C GLY A 338 -10.94 0.44 -8.83
N ILE A 339 -11.41 0.35 -7.60
CA ILE A 339 -12.66 0.95 -7.13
C ILE A 339 -12.41 1.98 -6.03
N CYS A 340 -13.32 2.94 -5.90
CA CYS A 340 -13.23 3.96 -4.86
C CYS A 340 -14.59 4.34 -4.28
N PHE A 341 -14.50 4.99 -3.10
CA PHE A 341 -15.59 5.60 -2.36
C PHE A 341 -15.20 7.02 -1.97
N ASP A 342 -16.13 7.93 -1.95
CA ASP A 342 -15.87 9.27 -1.39
C ASP A 342 -15.65 9.13 0.11
N TYR A 343 -14.59 9.75 0.59
CA TYR A 343 -14.33 9.97 2.01
C TYR A 343 -13.42 11.19 2.19
N PRO A 344 -13.79 12.19 3.02
CA PRO A 344 -12.97 13.38 3.24
C PRO A 344 -11.70 13.03 4.02
N GLU A 345 -10.54 13.32 3.47
CA GLU A 345 -9.25 13.04 4.09
C GLU A 345 -9.09 13.71 5.45
N GLU A 346 -9.61 14.92 5.61
CA GLU A 346 -9.56 15.69 6.86
C GLU A 346 -10.34 15.08 8.04
N GLN A 347 -11.15 14.06 7.78
CA GLN A 347 -11.81 13.29 8.83
C GLN A 347 -10.91 12.20 9.41
N VAL A 348 -9.86 11.79 8.70
CA VAL A 348 -8.95 10.72 9.13
C VAL A 348 -8.04 11.20 10.26
N LEU A 349 -8.03 10.48 11.38
CA LEU A 349 -7.18 10.73 12.54
C LEU A 349 -5.97 9.80 12.60
N SER A 350 -6.20 8.50 12.41
CA SER A 350 -5.13 7.49 12.41
C SER A 350 -5.56 6.25 11.65
N LYS A 351 -4.58 5.42 11.32
CA LYS A 351 -4.79 4.12 10.69
C LYS A 351 -3.97 3.07 11.41
N ARG A 352 -4.56 1.90 11.59
CA ARG A 352 -3.88 0.69 12.03
C ARG A 352 -4.17 -0.42 11.04
N TRP A 353 -3.15 -1.12 10.59
CA TRP A 353 -3.34 -2.16 9.56
C TRP A 353 -2.42 -3.35 9.76
N LEU A 354 -2.87 -4.51 9.28
CA LEU A 354 -2.05 -5.68 9.04
C LEU A 354 -1.73 -5.73 7.55
N GLY A 355 -0.48 -5.55 7.20
CA GLY A 355 -0.03 -5.47 5.81
C GLY A 355 1.41 -5.02 5.69
N ALA A 356 1.83 -4.64 4.50
CA ALA A 356 3.13 -4.04 4.25
C ALA A 356 3.22 -2.65 4.92
N GLY A 357 4.30 -2.41 5.63
CA GLY A 357 4.54 -1.16 6.32
C GLY A 357 5.96 -1.06 6.89
N PRO A 358 6.26 -0.02 7.69
CA PRO A 358 5.36 1.06 8.14
C PRO A 358 5.08 2.12 7.08
N TYR A 359 5.86 2.13 5.99
CA TYR A 359 5.80 3.14 4.94
C TYR A 359 4.86 2.75 3.82
N ARG A 360 4.26 3.76 3.20
CA ARG A 360 3.43 3.58 2.02
C ARG A 360 4.28 3.18 0.82
N VAL A 361 3.66 2.50 -0.13
CA VAL A 361 4.32 1.95 -1.32
C VAL A 361 3.85 2.66 -2.60
N TRP A 362 4.66 2.52 -3.63
CA TRP A 362 4.42 2.95 -5.00
C TRP A 362 4.77 1.81 -5.93
N GLN A 363 4.30 1.82 -7.17
CA GLN A 363 4.56 0.73 -8.12
C GLN A 363 6.06 0.39 -8.23
N ASN A 364 6.92 1.40 -8.23
CA ASN A 364 8.37 1.27 -8.36
C ASN A 364 9.14 1.39 -7.03
N ARG A 365 8.43 1.45 -5.89
CA ARG A 365 8.98 1.45 -4.54
C ARG A 365 8.13 0.60 -3.62
N ILE A 366 8.23 -0.71 -3.75
CA ILE A 366 7.55 -1.70 -2.91
C ILE A 366 8.49 -2.35 -1.89
N HIS A 367 9.82 -2.27 -2.11
CA HIS A 367 10.82 -2.79 -1.19
C HIS A 367 10.97 -1.91 0.05
N GLY A 368 11.55 -2.48 1.11
CA GLY A 368 11.75 -1.80 2.39
C GLY A 368 10.58 -1.90 3.35
N THR A 369 9.48 -2.54 2.95
CA THR A 369 8.34 -2.83 3.81
C THR A 369 8.41 -4.23 4.41
N GLN A 370 7.74 -4.41 5.53
CA GLN A 370 7.59 -5.69 6.21
C GLN A 370 6.11 -5.95 6.47
N TYR A 371 5.69 -7.20 6.35
CA TYR A 371 4.32 -7.59 6.66
C TYR A 371 4.17 -7.77 8.16
N ASP A 372 3.50 -6.85 8.83
CA ASP A 372 3.28 -6.83 10.28
C ASP A 372 2.08 -5.94 10.59
N ILE A 373 1.82 -5.70 11.88
CA ILE A 373 0.86 -4.71 12.33
C ILE A 373 1.56 -3.37 12.46
N TRP A 374 0.97 -2.37 11.87
CA TRP A 374 1.44 -1.00 11.84
C TRP A 374 0.36 -0.04 12.27
N GLU A 375 0.77 1.08 12.83
CA GLU A 375 -0.12 2.18 13.18
C GLU A 375 0.59 3.50 12.90
N ASN A 376 -0.13 4.47 12.36
CA ASN A 376 0.31 5.85 12.30
C ASN A 376 -0.85 6.80 12.53
N ASP A 377 -0.54 7.94 13.14
CA ASP A 377 -1.45 9.06 13.22
C ASP A 377 -1.60 9.65 11.83
N TYR A 378 -2.63 10.34 11.56
CA TYR A 378 -2.95 11.00 10.30
C TYR A 378 -2.35 10.34 9.03
N ASN A 379 -2.48 10.99 7.88
CA ASN A 379 -2.18 10.40 6.57
C ASN A 379 -0.81 10.80 6.02
N ASP A 380 0.05 11.35 6.82
CA ASP A 380 1.39 11.75 6.42
C ASP A 380 2.44 11.14 7.33
N PRO A 381 3.04 10.00 6.95
CA PRO A 381 3.98 9.30 7.79
C PRO A 381 5.44 9.68 7.53
N ILE A 382 5.73 10.76 6.76
CA ILE A 382 7.12 11.11 6.48
C ILE A 382 7.70 11.76 7.73
N PRO A 383 8.73 11.18 8.32
CA PRO A 383 9.43 11.77 9.44
C PRO A 383 10.23 13.01 8.99
N GLY A 384 10.53 13.90 9.93
CA GLY A 384 11.27 15.13 9.68
C GLY A 384 10.36 16.29 9.31
N GLU A 385 10.65 16.99 8.23
CA GLU A 385 9.91 18.18 7.81
C GLU A 385 8.59 17.86 7.11
N THR A 386 7.60 18.73 7.31
CA THR A 386 6.27 18.59 6.72
C THR A 386 6.27 19.07 5.27
N PHE A 387 5.68 18.30 4.36
CA PHE A 387 5.45 18.73 3.00
C PHE A 387 4.08 18.26 2.47
N THR A 388 3.65 18.82 1.35
CA THR A 388 2.27 18.72 0.89
C THR A 388 2.09 18.16 -0.53
N TYR A 389 3.06 17.41 -1.04
CA TYR A 389 2.96 16.81 -2.37
C TYR A 389 2.12 15.52 -2.35
N PRO A 390 0.96 15.47 -3.01
CA PRO A 390 0.10 14.29 -3.01
C PRO A 390 0.79 13.05 -3.58
N GLU A 391 1.66 13.24 -4.55
CA GLU A 391 2.39 12.16 -5.22
C GLU A 391 3.29 11.34 -4.27
N PHE A 392 3.65 11.90 -3.12
CA PHE A 392 4.49 11.21 -2.13
C PHE A 392 3.70 10.51 -1.02
N LYS A 393 2.38 10.62 -1.00
CA LYS A 393 1.55 9.96 0.02
C LYS A 393 1.51 8.44 -0.14
N GLY A 394 1.50 7.90 -1.36
CA GLY A 394 1.55 6.46 -1.64
C GLY A 394 0.34 5.66 -1.15
N TYR A 395 0.50 4.34 -1.15
CA TYR A 395 -0.58 3.38 -0.93
C TYR A 395 -0.16 2.32 0.08
N PHE A 396 -1.13 1.63 0.68
CA PHE A 396 -0.89 0.53 1.62
C PHE A 396 -0.94 -0.79 0.86
N GLY A 397 0.18 -1.52 0.87
CA GLY A 397 0.31 -2.79 0.14
C GLY A 397 0.00 -4.01 1.00
N SER A 398 -0.40 -5.10 0.36
CA SER A 398 -0.62 -6.42 1.01
C SER A 398 -1.51 -6.35 2.25
N VAL A 399 -2.50 -5.46 2.26
CA VAL A 399 -3.35 -5.23 3.42
C VAL A 399 -4.34 -6.37 3.57
N SER A 400 -4.28 -7.09 4.70
CA SER A 400 -5.31 -8.06 5.09
C SER A 400 -6.49 -7.37 5.77
N TRP A 401 -6.21 -6.45 6.68
CA TRP A 401 -7.23 -5.59 7.29
C TRP A 401 -6.66 -4.23 7.64
N MET A 402 -7.53 -3.23 7.71
CA MET A 402 -7.21 -1.87 8.12
C MET A 402 -8.34 -1.29 8.97
N SER A 403 -8.00 -0.65 10.07
CA SER A 403 -8.91 0.14 10.90
C SER A 403 -8.54 1.62 10.77
N ILE A 404 -9.47 2.42 10.28
CA ILE A 404 -9.32 3.85 10.06
C ILE A 404 -10.10 4.58 11.14
N ARG A 405 -9.42 5.20 12.10
CA ARG A 405 -10.04 6.04 13.10
C ARG A 405 -10.29 7.43 12.53
N THR A 406 -11.49 7.92 12.67
CA THR A 406 -11.91 9.19 12.11
C THR A 406 -12.60 10.07 13.15
N LYS A 407 -12.85 11.33 12.83
CA LYS A 407 -13.65 12.26 13.67
C LYS A 407 -15.12 11.82 13.78
N GLU A 408 -15.58 10.98 12.85
CA GLU A 408 -16.96 10.52 12.75
C GLU A 408 -17.18 9.13 13.37
N GLY A 409 -16.11 8.38 13.62
CA GLY A 409 -16.12 7.01 14.13
C GLY A 409 -14.99 6.20 13.54
N THR A 410 -15.12 4.88 13.55
CA THR A 410 -14.12 3.97 12.99
C THR A 410 -14.67 3.25 11.77
N ILE A 411 -13.87 3.17 10.72
CA ILE A 411 -14.12 2.37 9.52
C ILE A 411 -13.10 1.24 9.50
N SER A 412 -13.55 0.01 9.65
CA SER A 412 -12.68 -1.17 9.56
C SER A 412 -12.93 -1.91 8.27
N LEU A 413 -11.86 -2.24 7.55
CA LEU A 413 -11.88 -2.94 6.26
C LEU A 413 -11.12 -4.25 6.40
N THR A 414 -11.73 -5.38 6.03
CA THR A 414 -10.99 -6.61 5.72
C THR A 414 -10.96 -6.75 4.22
N ASN A 415 -9.76 -6.88 3.67
CA ASN A 415 -9.53 -6.90 2.24
C ASN A 415 -9.23 -8.34 1.77
N GLU A 416 -10.18 -8.94 1.09
CA GLU A 416 -10.04 -10.26 0.49
C GLU A 416 -9.73 -10.19 -1.02
N THR A 417 -9.51 -8.98 -1.55
CA THR A 417 -9.12 -8.76 -2.95
C THR A 417 -7.66 -9.11 -3.15
N PRO A 418 -7.35 -10.08 -4.03
CA PRO A 418 -5.95 -10.45 -4.31
C PRO A 418 -5.17 -9.29 -4.92
N ASP A 419 -3.88 -9.23 -4.59
CA ASP A 419 -2.89 -8.35 -5.24
C ASP A 419 -3.36 -6.89 -5.37
N SER A 420 -3.95 -6.37 -4.29
CA SER A 420 -4.51 -5.04 -4.24
C SER A 420 -3.88 -4.16 -3.19
N TYR A 421 -4.09 -2.86 -3.34
CA TYR A 421 -3.60 -1.80 -2.48
C TYR A 421 -4.77 -1.00 -1.92
N ILE A 422 -4.63 -0.50 -0.71
CA ILE A 422 -5.61 0.41 -0.11
C ILE A 422 -5.10 1.85 -0.23
N GLY A 423 -5.94 2.74 -0.75
CA GLY A 423 -5.73 4.19 -0.71
C GLY A 423 -6.62 4.82 0.36
N VAL A 424 -6.06 5.75 1.15
CA VAL A 424 -6.80 6.49 2.18
C VAL A 424 -6.38 7.95 2.11
N TYR A 425 -6.70 8.62 1.02
CA TYR A 425 -6.44 10.06 0.87
C TYR A 425 -7.16 10.64 -0.35
N GLN A 426 -7.35 11.94 -0.33
CA GLN A 426 -7.69 12.73 -1.51
C GLN A 426 -6.46 13.52 -1.95
N PRO A 427 -5.97 13.33 -3.18
CA PRO A 427 -4.92 14.17 -3.72
C PRO A 427 -5.41 15.61 -3.80
N ARG A 428 -4.60 16.54 -3.33
CA ARG A 428 -4.88 17.98 -3.47
C ARG A 428 -3.84 18.59 -4.36
N ASP A 429 -4.24 19.60 -5.13
CA ASP A 429 -3.29 20.46 -5.83
C ASP A 429 -2.36 21.09 -4.79
N GLY A 430 -1.11 20.72 -4.83
CA GLY A 430 -0.10 21.41 -4.05
C GLY A 430 0.23 22.75 -4.69
N ARG A 431 0.88 23.59 -3.94
CA ARG A 431 1.14 24.98 -4.34
C ARG A 431 2.27 25.15 -5.33
N ASP A 432 3.02 24.10 -5.67
CA ASP A 432 4.27 24.24 -6.38
C ASP A 432 4.41 23.42 -7.65
N ARG A 433 5.30 23.88 -8.44
CA ARG A 433 5.67 23.68 -9.83
C ARG A 433 5.83 22.24 -10.35
N LEU A 434 5.69 21.23 -9.50
CA LEU A 434 6.11 19.87 -9.82
C LEU A 434 5.05 18.79 -9.55
N LEU A 435 3.78 19.16 -9.52
CA LEU A 435 2.75 18.29 -8.99
C LEU A 435 2.11 17.42 -10.05
N TYR A 436 1.94 16.16 -9.69
CA TYR A 436 1.03 15.27 -10.35
C TYR A 436 -0.34 15.41 -9.72
N THR A 437 -1.33 15.75 -10.52
CA THR A 437 -2.72 15.68 -10.10
C THR A 437 -3.20 14.25 -10.28
N LEU A 438 -3.29 13.51 -9.17
CA LEU A 438 -3.92 12.18 -9.15
C LEU A 438 -5.44 12.35 -9.04
N PRO A 439 -6.23 11.40 -9.58
CA PRO A 439 -7.67 11.41 -9.39
C PRO A 439 -8.07 11.33 -7.91
N GLU A 440 -9.16 12.01 -7.56
CA GLU A 440 -9.74 11.89 -6.21
C GLU A 440 -10.28 10.48 -5.99
N SER A 441 -9.72 9.79 -5.01
CA SER A 441 -10.03 8.37 -4.76
C SER A 441 -10.59 8.09 -3.36
N GLY A 442 -10.56 9.05 -2.44
CA GLY A 442 -11.05 8.87 -1.08
C GLY A 442 -10.50 7.60 -0.41
N ILE A 443 -11.40 6.67 -0.04
CA ILE A 443 -11.01 5.29 0.33
C ILE A 443 -11.14 4.42 -0.92
N SER A 444 -10.04 3.79 -1.32
CA SER A 444 -9.97 3.02 -2.56
C SER A 444 -9.32 1.65 -2.39
N VAL A 445 -9.71 0.72 -3.26
CA VAL A 445 -9.07 -0.60 -3.42
C VAL A 445 -8.58 -0.69 -4.85
N LEU A 446 -7.28 -0.73 -5.02
CA LEU A 446 -6.61 -0.55 -6.30
C LEU A 446 -5.84 -1.81 -6.70
N ASN A 447 -6.02 -2.27 -7.93
CA ASN A 447 -5.22 -3.36 -8.52
C ASN A 447 -3.96 -2.82 -9.20
N VAL A 448 -3.95 -1.54 -9.56
CA VAL A 448 -2.78 -0.85 -10.10
C VAL A 448 -2.61 0.47 -9.35
N ILE A 449 -1.39 0.74 -8.90
CA ILE A 449 -0.97 1.99 -8.27
C ILE A 449 0.09 2.67 -9.11
N PRO A 450 0.17 4.02 -9.10
CA PRO A 450 1.15 4.74 -9.90
C PRO A 450 2.57 4.58 -9.36
N PRO A 451 3.59 4.80 -10.19
CA PRO A 451 4.96 4.97 -9.74
C PRO A 451 5.18 6.37 -9.15
N VAL A 452 6.24 6.53 -8.38
CA VAL A 452 6.75 7.82 -7.91
C VAL A 452 8.05 8.16 -8.64
N ARG A 453 8.30 9.45 -8.86
CA ARG A 453 9.55 9.96 -9.43
C ARG A 453 10.62 10.20 -8.36
N ASN A 454 11.84 10.44 -8.77
CA ASN A 454 12.83 11.09 -7.93
C ASN A 454 13.02 12.58 -8.31
N LYS A 455 13.93 13.28 -7.66
CA LYS A 455 14.14 14.72 -7.86
C LYS A 455 14.53 15.07 -9.30
N VAL A 456 15.40 14.29 -9.92
CA VAL A 456 15.99 14.60 -11.24
C VAL A 456 15.41 13.74 -12.37
N ASN A 457 14.90 12.56 -12.08
CA ASN A 457 14.34 11.65 -13.07
C ASN A 457 12.81 11.66 -13.01
N SER A 458 12.17 11.84 -14.15
CA SER A 458 10.74 11.58 -14.27
C SER A 458 10.44 10.10 -14.07
N THR A 459 9.19 9.76 -13.78
CA THR A 459 8.77 8.38 -13.58
C THR A 459 9.17 7.45 -14.74
N ASP A 460 9.14 7.94 -15.97
CA ASP A 460 9.49 7.17 -17.17
C ASP A 460 10.95 6.73 -17.18
N LEU A 461 11.81 7.47 -16.48
CA LEU A 461 13.24 7.19 -16.37
C LEU A 461 13.62 6.38 -15.13
N CYS A 462 12.67 6.06 -14.26
CA CYS A 462 12.91 5.31 -13.03
C CYS A 462 12.86 3.79 -13.21
N GLY A 463 13.09 3.30 -14.42
CA GLY A 463 13.23 1.87 -14.73
C GLY A 463 11.95 1.17 -15.18
N PRO A 464 12.02 -0.13 -15.50
CA PRO A 464 10.87 -0.94 -15.94
C PRO A 464 9.71 -1.00 -14.95
N SER A 465 9.99 -1.02 -13.65
CA SER A 465 8.96 -1.03 -12.60
C SER A 465 8.13 0.26 -12.56
N SER A 466 8.60 1.32 -13.22
CA SER A 466 7.92 2.62 -13.30
C SER A 466 7.03 2.77 -14.53
N GLN A 467 7.02 1.78 -15.41
CA GLN A 467 6.23 1.87 -16.63
C GLN A 467 4.74 1.59 -16.37
N PRO A 468 3.83 2.20 -17.15
CA PRO A 468 2.41 1.89 -17.08
C PRO A 468 2.16 0.40 -17.30
N LYS A 469 1.14 -0.14 -16.66
CA LYS A 469 0.77 -1.55 -16.80
C LYS A 469 -0.25 -1.75 -17.91
N TRP A 470 -0.07 -2.80 -18.69
CA TRP A 470 -1.13 -3.34 -19.52
C TRP A 470 -2.02 -4.25 -18.68
N VAL A 471 -3.31 -3.99 -18.68
CA VAL A 471 -4.32 -4.82 -18.02
C VAL A 471 -5.34 -5.25 -19.05
N ASP A 472 -5.81 -6.48 -18.97
CA ASP A 472 -6.85 -7.00 -19.87
C ASP A 472 -7.77 -7.97 -19.11
N GLY A 473 -9.08 -7.76 -19.26
CA GLY A 473 -10.11 -8.64 -18.74
C GLY A 473 -10.78 -8.18 -17.44
N SER A 474 -11.41 -9.14 -16.78
CA SER A 474 -12.25 -8.94 -15.60
C SER A 474 -11.42 -8.94 -14.32
N GLN A 475 -11.70 -7.98 -13.46
CA GLN A 475 -11.17 -7.86 -12.11
C GLN A 475 -12.30 -8.05 -11.12
N THR A 476 -12.07 -8.88 -10.12
CA THR A 476 -13.03 -9.13 -9.04
C THR A 476 -12.40 -8.83 -7.69
N GLY A 477 -13.21 -8.39 -6.75
CA GLY A 477 -12.73 -8.17 -5.40
C GLY A 477 -13.82 -8.35 -4.36
N ARG A 478 -13.39 -8.49 -3.11
CA ARG A 478 -14.24 -8.61 -1.95
C ARG A 478 -13.70 -7.83 -0.78
N LEU A 479 -14.60 -7.08 -0.14
CA LEU A 479 -14.33 -6.30 1.07
C LEU A 479 -15.35 -6.64 2.14
N VAL A 480 -14.91 -6.69 3.38
CA VAL A 480 -15.79 -6.66 4.55
C VAL A 480 -15.59 -5.34 5.25
N ILE A 481 -16.68 -4.61 5.50
CA ILE A 481 -16.64 -3.26 6.03
C ILE A 481 -17.46 -3.20 7.32
N ARG A 482 -16.88 -2.63 8.37
CA ARG A 482 -17.54 -2.32 9.63
C ARG A 482 -17.51 -0.82 9.87
N PHE A 483 -18.61 -0.27 10.34
CA PHE A 483 -18.74 1.12 10.78
C PHE A 483 -19.09 1.15 12.27
N GLU A 484 -18.30 1.93 13.07
CA GLU A 484 -18.42 1.99 14.53
C GLU A 484 -18.44 3.43 15.05
#